data_daf0658342d30f0efedebfec0cc06411
#
_entry.id   daf0658342d30f0efedebfec0cc06411
#
_cell.length_a   1.000
_cell.length_b   1.000
_cell.length_c   1.000
_cell.angle_alpha   90.00
_cell.angle_beta   90.00
_cell.angle_gamma   90.00
#
_symmetry.space_group_name_H-M   'P 1'
#
loop_
_entity.id
_entity.type
_entity.pdbx_description
1 polymer ?
#
loop_
_entity_poly.entity_id
_entity_poly.type
_entity_poly.pdbx_seq_one_letter_code
_entity_poly.pdbx_strand_id
1 'polypeptide(L)'
;MQKIKSNKDNRVTFYIPDHLKNQKNIELSIVVPAYNEKKTIAEFVEWCKQGLKKINLTKKSEIIIVDSSNDGTDKIALKHGAKVVKTPLRGLGRAYLDSVEFIGGKYLILGDADCTYDFRKLSDFYKKFKKGYEFIMGSRRKGYIEKGSMPKLHRYFGIPITNFLLNFIYNSHFSDIHCGMRGVTLAAFKKMN
;
A
#
# COMPACT_ATOMS: atom_id res chain seq x y z
N MET A 1 6.41 22.97 1.18
CA MET A 1 5.48 21.94 0.68
C MET A 1 5.14 22.24 -0.78
N GLN A 2 5.35 21.27 -1.67
CA GLN A 2 4.96 21.38 -3.08
C GLN A 2 3.55 20.80 -3.26
N LYS A 3 2.75 21.46 -4.13
CA LYS A 3 1.38 21.06 -4.46
C LYS A 3 1.26 20.87 -5.97
N ILE A 4 0.78 19.72 -6.41
CA ILE A 4 0.59 19.39 -7.83
C ILE A 4 -0.84 18.93 -8.01
N LYS A 5 -1.58 19.51 -8.94
CA LYS A 5 -2.91 19.03 -9.32
C LYS A 5 -2.79 17.86 -10.29
N SER A 6 -3.72 16.91 -10.22
CA SER A 6 -3.82 15.84 -11.21
C SER A 6 -4.20 16.40 -12.58
N ASN A 7 -3.59 15.84 -13.62
CA ASN A 7 -3.95 16.13 -15.01
C ASN A 7 -5.26 15.44 -15.45
N LYS A 8 -5.69 14.43 -14.68
CA LYS A 8 -6.87 13.60 -15.00
C LYS A 8 -8.13 14.03 -14.26
N ASP A 9 -7.99 14.55 -13.05
CA ASP A 9 -9.09 14.99 -12.20
C ASP A 9 -8.66 16.17 -11.34
N ASN A 10 -9.21 17.35 -11.58
CA ASN A 10 -8.85 18.59 -10.87
C ASN A 10 -9.17 18.57 -9.36
N ARG A 11 -9.97 17.61 -8.88
CA ARG A 11 -10.29 17.38 -7.47
C ARG A 11 -9.20 16.60 -6.75
N VAL A 12 -8.28 15.97 -7.49
CA VAL A 12 -7.15 15.22 -6.94
C VAL A 12 -5.93 16.13 -6.86
N THR A 13 -5.30 16.15 -5.70
CA THR A 13 -4.12 16.99 -5.45
C THR A 13 -3.03 16.19 -4.75
N PHE A 14 -1.81 16.28 -5.25
CA PHE A 14 -0.62 15.65 -4.67
C PHE A 14 0.20 16.66 -3.88
N TYR A 15 0.53 16.31 -2.65
CA TYR A 15 1.32 17.11 -1.72
C TYR A 15 2.65 16.41 -1.43
N ILE A 16 3.75 17.13 -1.60
CA ILE A 16 5.10 16.63 -1.36
C ILE A 16 5.76 17.48 -0.27
N PRO A 17 6.23 16.90 0.85
CA PRO A 17 7.03 17.61 1.85
C PRO A 17 8.31 18.22 1.24
N ASP A 18 8.78 19.35 1.76
CA ASP A 18 9.92 20.07 1.16
C ASP A 18 11.19 19.22 1.05
N HIS A 19 11.48 18.41 2.06
CA HIS A 19 12.65 17.54 2.08
C HIS A 19 12.59 16.37 1.08
N LEU A 20 11.44 16.10 0.46
CA LEU A 20 11.24 15.04 -0.55
C LEU A 20 11.09 15.57 -1.99
N LYS A 21 11.07 16.88 -2.22
CA LYS A 21 10.86 17.49 -3.54
C LYS A 21 11.85 17.02 -4.62
N ASN A 22 13.09 16.84 -4.22
CA ASN A 22 14.17 16.47 -5.13
C ASN A 22 14.50 14.97 -5.13
N GLN A 23 13.62 14.14 -4.58
CA GLN A 23 13.83 12.71 -4.54
C GLN A 23 13.72 12.12 -5.95
N LYS A 24 14.76 11.41 -6.38
CA LYS A 24 14.87 10.79 -7.71
C LYS A 24 15.19 9.29 -7.56
N ASN A 25 15.06 8.56 -8.66
CA ASN A 25 15.40 7.13 -8.73
C ASN A 25 14.67 6.28 -7.69
N ILE A 26 13.37 6.51 -7.55
CA ILE A 26 12.51 5.72 -6.66
C ILE A 26 12.42 4.29 -7.18
N GLU A 27 12.77 3.33 -6.34
CA GLU A 27 12.68 1.90 -6.65
C GLU A 27 11.40 1.27 -6.09
N LEU A 28 10.98 1.69 -4.88
CA LEU A 28 9.83 1.15 -4.18
C LEU A 28 8.90 2.26 -3.72
N SER A 29 7.61 2.15 -4.06
CA SER A 29 6.55 3.00 -3.51
C SER A 29 5.63 2.18 -2.60
N ILE A 30 5.40 2.65 -1.38
CA ILE A 30 4.33 2.17 -0.52
C ILE A 30 3.14 3.08 -0.78
N VAL A 31 2.03 2.51 -1.28
CA VAL A 31 0.83 3.27 -1.67
C VAL A 31 -0.36 2.74 -0.91
N VAL A 32 -0.93 3.57 -0.02
CA VAL A 32 -1.94 3.12 0.91
C VAL A 32 -3.08 4.12 1.00
N PRO A 33 -4.32 3.71 0.70
CA PRO A 33 -5.51 4.48 0.96
C PRO A 33 -5.76 4.68 2.46
N ALA A 34 -6.24 5.86 2.81
CA ALA A 34 -6.61 6.21 4.19
C ALA A 34 -7.96 6.94 4.21
N TYR A 35 -8.79 6.58 5.19
CA TYR A 35 -10.05 7.25 5.46
C TYR A 35 -10.32 7.30 6.96
N ASN A 36 -10.19 8.49 7.57
CA ASN A 36 -10.34 8.74 9.01
C ASN A 36 -9.32 7.97 9.88
N GLU A 37 -8.05 7.93 9.43
CA GLU A 37 -6.95 7.23 10.09
C GLU A 37 -6.08 8.16 10.96
N LYS A 38 -6.63 9.25 11.45
CA LYS A 38 -5.91 10.24 12.28
C LYS A 38 -5.15 9.62 13.46
N LYS A 39 -5.68 8.54 14.03
CA LYS A 39 -5.09 7.90 15.22
C LYS A 39 -3.91 6.96 14.88
N THR A 40 -3.93 6.33 13.73
CA THR A 40 -3.01 5.26 13.33
C THR A 40 -1.96 5.72 12.33
N ILE A 41 -2.26 6.75 11.52
CA ILE A 41 -1.43 7.15 10.38
C ILE A 41 0.02 7.51 10.75
N ALA A 42 0.26 8.12 11.92
CA ALA A 42 1.60 8.47 12.37
C ALA A 42 2.44 7.20 12.60
N GLU A 43 1.90 6.25 13.34
CA GLU A 43 2.54 4.96 13.64
C GLU A 43 2.73 4.15 12.35
N PHE A 44 1.73 4.11 11.48
CA PHE A 44 1.81 3.45 10.18
C PHE A 44 2.99 3.96 9.35
N VAL A 45 3.16 5.28 9.22
CA VAL A 45 4.27 5.88 8.47
C VAL A 45 5.61 5.50 9.09
N GLU A 46 5.73 5.48 10.42
CA GLU A 46 6.96 5.05 11.10
C GLU A 46 7.25 3.55 10.88
N TRP A 47 6.25 2.68 10.87
CA TRP A 47 6.43 1.27 10.50
C TRP A 47 6.94 1.11 9.07
N CYS A 48 6.39 1.87 8.13
CA CYS A 48 6.88 1.90 6.75
C CYS A 48 8.36 2.30 6.68
N LYS A 49 8.77 3.37 7.37
CA LYS A 49 10.17 3.81 7.43
C LYS A 49 11.10 2.75 8.01
N GLN A 50 10.68 2.10 9.11
CA GLN A 50 11.45 1.00 9.70
C GLN A 50 11.63 -0.16 8.72
N GLY A 51 10.57 -0.55 8.01
CA GLY A 51 10.63 -1.59 6.98
C GLY A 51 11.57 -1.23 5.84
N LEU A 52 11.47 -0.01 5.32
CA LEU A 52 12.34 0.51 4.27
C LEU A 52 13.81 0.58 4.69
N LYS A 53 14.07 0.95 5.95
CA LYS A 53 15.44 0.93 6.53
C LYS A 53 16.04 -0.47 6.55
N LYS A 54 15.26 -1.49 6.95
CA LYS A 54 15.72 -2.89 7.02
C LYS A 54 16.12 -3.47 5.66
N ILE A 55 15.57 -2.94 4.57
CA ILE A 55 15.90 -3.37 3.20
C ILE A 55 16.82 -2.38 2.47
N ASN A 56 17.39 -1.40 3.18
CA ASN A 56 18.31 -0.38 2.66
C ASN A 56 17.73 0.47 1.52
N LEU A 57 16.41 0.72 1.52
CA LEU A 57 15.73 1.52 0.48
C LEU A 57 15.27 2.90 0.94
N THR A 58 15.67 3.39 2.11
CA THR A 58 15.21 4.68 2.66
C THR A 58 15.34 5.85 1.67
N LYS A 59 16.44 5.91 0.90
CA LYS A 59 16.67 6.98 -0.08
C LYS A 59 16.05 6.72 -1.45
N LYS A 60 15.68 5.47 -1.75
CA LYS A 60 15.13 5.02 -3.04
C LYS A 60 13.68 4.57 -2.92
N SER A 61 12.97 5.08 -1.95
CA SER A 61 11.56 4.72 -1.72
C SER A 61 10.75 5.94 -1.34
N GLU A 62 9.45 5.81 -1.50
CA GLU A 62 8.46 6.80 -1.09
C GLU A 62 7.29 6.13 -0.38
N ILE A 63 6.64 6.89 0.49
CA ILE A 63 5.39 6.51 1.13
C ILE A 63 4.33 7.50 0.63
N ILE A 64 3.29 6.98 -0.02
CA ILE A 64 2.18 7.76 -0.57
C ILE A 64 0.91 7.35 0.18
N ILE A 65 0.34 8.28 0.90
CA ILE A 65 -0.97 8.11 1.53
C ILE A 65 -2.02 8.72 0.61
N VAL A 66 -3.01 7.92 0.21
CA VAL A 66 -4.12 8.36 -0.63
C VAL A 66 -5.31 8.66 0.29
N ASP A 67 -5.41 9.93 0.68
CA ASP A 67 -6.33 10.34 1.73
C ASP A 67 -7.64 10.94 1.19
N SER A 68 -8.76 10.40 1.67
CA SER A 68 -10.11 10.89 1.39
C SER A 68 -10.81 11.48 2.63
N SER A 69 -10.07 11.70 3.72
CA SER A 69 -10.60 12.17 5.01
C SER A 69 -10.65 13.69 5.12
N ASN A 70 -11.37 14.17 6.14
CA ASN A 70 -11.37 15.57 6.56
C ASN A 70 -10.96 15.75 8.04
N ASP A 71 -10.45 14.68 8.68
CA ASP A 71 -10.11 14.62 10.11
C ASP A 71 -8.68 15.08 10.44
N GLY A 72 -7.88 15.40 9.41
CA GLY A 72 -6.47 15.79 9.54
C GLY A 72 -5.47 14.65 9.36
N THR A 73 -5.90 13.48 8.90
CA THR A 73 -5.04 12.34 8.52
C THR A 73 -3.93 12.78 7.57
N ASP A 74 -4.26 13.55 6.52
CA ASP A 74 -3.32 14.11 5.54
C ASP A 74 -2.21 14.94 6.17
N LYS A 75 -2.57 15.84 7.10
CA LYS A 75 -1.60 16.73 7.76
C LYS A 75 -0.60 15.96 8.61
N ILE A 76 -1.09 14.92 9.31
CA ILE A 76 -0.24 14.06 10.14
C ILE A 76 0.70 13.23 9.25
N ALA A 77 0.19 12.63 8.17
CA ALA A 77 0.99 11.88 7.21
C ALA A 77 2.14 12.74 6.63
N LEU A 78 1.82 13.97 6.18
CA LEU A 78 2.82 14.93 5.69
C LEU A 78 3.87 15.29 6.74
N LYS A 79 3.44 15.56 7.99
CA LYS A 79 4.35 15.86 9.11
C LYS A 79 5.31 14.71 9.39
N HIS A 80 4.86 13.47 9.24
CA HIS A 80 5.68 12.26 9.38
C HIS A 80 6.46 11.89 8.12
N GLY A 81 6.48 12.76 7.08
CA GLY A 81 7.33 12.58 5.89
C GLY A 81 6.77 11.63 4.85
N ALA A 82 5.47 11.37 4.85
CA ALA A 82 4.80 10.75 3.72
C ALA A 82 4.40 11.81 2.69
N LYS A 83 4.31 11.44 1.42
CA LYS A 83 3.62 12.20 0.37
C LYS A 83 2.13 11.90 0.48
N VAL A 84 1.27 12.84 0.09
CA VAL A 84 -0.19 12.67 0.19
C VAL A 84 -0.87 12.99 -1.13
N VAL A 85 -1.66 12.04 -1.60
CA VAL A 85 -2.66 12.26 -2.66
C VAL A 85 -4.00 12.52 -1.99
N LYS A 86 -4.48 13.76 -2.03
CA LYS A 86 -5.81 14.11 -1.54
C LYS A 86 -6.82 13.88 -2.65
N THR A 87 -7.83 13.04 -2.39
CA THR A 87 -8.84 12.64 -3.37
C THR A 87 -10.24 12.60 -2.74
N PRO A 88 -11.30 12.82 -3.51
CA PRO A 88 -12.66 12.60 -3.03
C PRO A 88 -12.91 11.13 -2.64
N LEU A 89 -13.77 10.90 -1.66
CA LEU A 89 -14.17 9.54 -1.26
C LEU A 89 -14.99 8.88 -2.37
N ARG A 90 -14.40 7.90 -3.07
CA ARG A 90 -15.01 7.20 -4.22
C ARG A 90 -14.74 5.68 -4.18
N GLY A 91 -14.35 5.18 -3.02
CA GLY A 91 -14.02 3.77 -2.79
C GLY A 91 -12.55 3.43 -3.02
N LEU A 92 -12.15 2.28 -2.48
CA LEU A 92 -10.76 1.80 -2.40
C LEU A 92 -10.09 1.72 -3.77
N GLY A 93 -10.74 1.09 -4.75
CA GLY A 93 -10.18 0.95 -6.09
C GLY A 93 -9.89 2.30 -6.75
N ARG A 94 -10.82 3.25 -6.62
CA ARG A 94 -10.64 4.59 -7.19
C ARG A 94 -9.50 5.36 -6.52
N ALA A 95 -9.31 5.22 -5.23
CA ALA A 95 -8.19 5.84 -4.54
C ALA A 95 -6.83 5.39 -5.12
N TYR A 96 -6.68 4.09 -5.40
CA TYR A 96 -5.48 3.59 -6.08
C TYR A 96 -5.31 4.19 -7.49
N LEU A 97 -6.40 4.26 -8.29
CA LEU A 97 -6.35 4.83 -9.64
C LEU A 97 -5.94 6.31 -9.63
N ASP A 98 -6.44 7.07 -8.68
CA ASP A 98 -6.12 8.49 -8.51
C ASP A 98 -4.65 8.72 -8.14
N SER A 99 -3.97 7.72 -7.54
CA SER A 99 -2.57 7.81 -7.17
C SER A 99 -1.58 7.45 -8.28
N VAL A 100 -2.01 6.73 -9.32
CA VAL A 100 -1.12 6.12 -10.34
C VAL A 100 -0.17 7.11 -10.99
N GLU A 101 -0.64 8.31 -11.30
CA GLU A 101 0.17 9.34 -11.98
C GLU A 101 1.29 9.92 -11.11
N PHE A 102 1.20 9.74 -9.78
CA PHE A 102 2.15 10.28 -8.81
C PHE A 102 3.16 9.24 -8.30
N ILE A 103 3.05 8.00 -8.74
CA ILE A 103 3.91 6.89 -8.30
C ILE A 103 5.21 6.90 -9.09
N GLY A 104 6.33 7.04 -8.38
CA GLY A 104 7.68 7.04 -8.98
C GLY A 104 8.39 5.69 -8.96
N GLY A 105 7.99 4.77 -8.09
CA GLY A 105 8.67 3.50 -7.87
C GLY A 105 8.35 2.43 -8.91
N LYS A 106 9.34 1.60 -9.23
CA LYS A 106 9.17 0.41 -10.08
C LYS A 106 8.29 -0.66 -9.41
N TYR A 107 8.44 -0.82 -8.10
CA TYR A 107 7.72 -1.78 -7.28
C TYR A 107 6.75 -1.05 -6.35
N LEU A 108 5.56 -1.59 -6.18
CA LEU A 108 4.53 -1.07 -5.29
C LEU A 108 4.23 -2.07 -4.19
N ILE A 109 4.10 -1.58 -2.95
CA ILE A 109 3.47 -2.32 -1.86
C ILE A 109 2.20 -1.56 -1.48
N LEU A 110 1.09 -2.27 -1.55
CA LEU A 110 -0.26 -1.81 -1.27
C LEU A 110 -0.72 -2.41 0.07
N GLY A 111 -1.65 -1.76 0.75
CA GLY A 111 -2.22 -2.26 1.99
C GLY A 111 -3.16 -1.25 2.63
N ASP A 112 -3.39 -1.39 3.95
CA ASP A 112 -4.29 -0.55 4.73
C ASP A 112 -3.51 0.27 5.76
N ALA A 113 -3.97 1.50 6.07
CA ALA A 113 -3.27 2.45 6.95
C ALA A 113 -3.59 2.26 8.45
N ASP A 114 -4.36 1.25 8.81
CA ASP A 114 -4.89 0.95 10.14
C ASP A 114 -3.94 0.11 11.03
N CYS A 115 -2.70 -0.10 10.59
CA CYS A 115 -1.71 -0.94 11.26
C CYS A 115 -2.09 -2.44 11.38
N THR A 116 -3.11 -2.93 10.65
CA THR A 116 -3.46 -4.36 10.62
C THR A 116 -2.33 -5.22 10.02
N TYR A 117 -1.57 -4.67 9.07
CA TYR A 117 -0.43 -5.33 8.44
C TYR A 117 0.89 -4.72 8.90
N ASP A 118 1.84 -5.57 9.28
CA ASP A 118 3.15 -5.15 9.76
C ASP A 118 4.09 -4.71 8.61
N PHE A 119 4.04 -3.44 8.25
CA PHE A 119 4.91 -2.84 7.22
C PHE A 119 6.39 -2.77 7.60
N ARG A 120 6.80 -3.23 8.78
CA ARG A 120 8.20 -3.44 9.14
C ARG A 120 8.78 -4.70 8.52
N LYS A 121 7.94 -5.56 7.88
CA LYS A 121 8.28 -6.85 7.26
C LYS A 121 8.24 -6.81 5.73
N LEU A 122 8.81 -5.77 5.11
CA LEU A 122 8.82 -5.60 3.65
C LEU A 122 9.82 -6.51 2.91
N SER A 123 10.77 -7.10 3.62
CA SER A 123 11.89 -7.84 3.04
C SER A 123 11.45 -8.97 2.10
N ASP A 124 10.39 -9.69 2.46
CA ASP A 124 9.95 -10.84 1.67
C ASP A 124 9.27 -10.41 0.36
N PHE A 125 8.54 -9.31 0.38
CA PHE A 125 8.01 -8.70 -0.85
C PHE A 125 9.16 -8.24 -1.75
N TYR A 126 10.12 -7.52 -1.20
CA TYR A 126 11.25 -7.00 -1.98
C TYR A 126 12.09 -8.13 -2.59
N LYS A 127 12.40 -9.19 -1.82
CA LYS A 127 13.10 -10.38 -2.34
C LYS A 127 12.35 -11.04 -3.51
N LYS A 128 11.03 -11.12 -3.44
CA LYS A 128 10.21 -11.68 -4.52
C LYS A 128 10.24 -10.78 -5.77
N PHE A 129 10.16 -9.47 -5.62
CA PHE A 129 10.34 -8.54 -6.74
C PHE A 129 11.70 -8.72 -7.42
N LYS A 130 12.78 -8.88 -6.65
CA LYS A 130 14.14 -9.13 -7.19
C LYS A 130 14.25 -10.47 -7.90
N LYS A 131 13.38 -11.44 -7.61
CA LYS A 131 13.25 -12.71 -8.33
C LYS A 131 12.35 -12.62 -9.58
N GLY A 132 11.84 -11.44 -9.92
CA GLY A 132 11.03 -11.22 -11.12
C GLY A 132 9.51 -11.42 -10.96
N TYR A 133 9.00 -11.64 -9.74
CA TYR A 133 7.56 -11.72 -9.55
C TYR A 133 6.92 -10.35 -9.79
N GLU A 134 5.88 -10.31 -10.61
CA GLU A 134 5.15 -9.09 -10.93
C GLU A 134 3.99 -8.82 -9.98
N PHE A 135 3.39 -9.88 -9.40
CA PHE A 135 2.32 -9.80 -8.42
C PHE A 135 2.58 -10.71 -7.23
N ILE A 136 2.48 -10.18 -6.03
CA ILE A 136 2.78 -10.87 -4.77
C ILE A 136 1.62 -10.62 -3.82
N MET A 137 1.04 -11.68 -3.30
CA MET A 137 0.00 -11.60 -2.27
C MET A 137 0.59 -11.92 -0.90
N GLY A 138 0.32 -11.10 0.08
CA GLY A 138 0.58 -11.43 1.48
C GLY A 138 -0.24 -12.64 1.91
N SER A 139 0.08 -13.23 3.04
CA SER A 139 -0.68 -14.34 3.59
C SER A 139 -0.75 -14.26 5.10
N ARG A 140 -1.93 -14.01 5.63
CA ARG A 140 -2.20 -14.06 7.06
C ARG A 140 -2.06 -15.49 7.60
N ARG A 141 -2.34 -16.50 6.77
CA ARG A 141 -2.22 -17.93 7.14
C ARG A 141 -0.78 -18.36 7.38
N LYS A 142 0.19 -17.77 6.65
CA LYS A 142 1.63 -18.02 6.82
C LYS A 142 2.29 -17.05 7.80
N GLY A 143 1.57 -16.01 8.22
CA GLY A 143 2.00 -15.01 9.18
C GLY A 143 1.35 -15.22 10.56
N TYR A 144 1.48 -14.21 11.40
CA TYR A 144 0.80 -14.14 12.69
C TYR A 144 -0.60 -13.52 12.52
N ILE A 145 -1.62 -14.18 13.04
CA ILE A 145 -2.98 -13.65 13.16
C ILE A 145 -3.26 -13.48 14.63
N GLU A 146 -3.58 -12.27 15.04
CA GLU A 146 -3.91 -11.98 16.43
C GLU A 146 -5.14 -12.77 16.86
N LYS A 147 -5.08 -13.30 18.09
CA LYS A 147 -6.13 -14.18 18.61
C LYS A 147 -7.45 -13.40 18.72
N GLY A 148 -8.49 -13.86 18.00
CA GLY A 148 -9.81 -13.21 17.99
C GLY A 148 -10.05 -12.21 16.85
N SER A 149 -9.03 -11.82 16.07
CA SER A 149 -9.18 -10.86 14.97
C SER A 149 -9.91 -11.40 13.74
N MET A 150 -10.18 -12.71 13.69
CA MET A 150 -10.87 -13.33 12.58
C MET A 150 -11.88 -14.39 13.05
N PRO A 151 -13.15 -14.34 12.61
CA PRO A 151 -14.15 -15.37 12.92
C PRO A 151 -13.70 -16.75 12.49
N LYS A 152 -13.91 -17.76 13.35
CA LYS A 152 -13.48 -19.15 13.10
C LYS A 152 -14.05 -19.71 11.77
N LEU A 153 -15.31 -19.43 11.46
CA LEU A 153 -15.95 -19.85 10.21
C LEU A 153 -15.22 -19.30 8.98
N HIS A 154 -14.84 -18.04 9.00
CA HIS A 154 -14.07 -17.39 7.94
C HIS A 154 -12.67 -18.01 7.79
N ARG A 155 -12.01 -18.28 8.92
CA ARG A 155 -10.65 -18.82 8.95
C ARG A 155 -10.56 -20.25 8.42
N TYR A 156 -11.51 -21.12 8.79
CA TYR A 156 -11.43 -22.55 8.53
C TYR A 156 -12.24 -23.00 7.29
N PHE A 157 -13.23 -22.24 6.87
CA PHE A 157 -14.08 -22.59 5.73
C PHE A 157 -14.07 -21.51 4.64
N GLY A 158 -14.35 -20.25 4.95
CA GLY A 158 -14.50 -19.19 3.96
C GLY A 158 -13.22 -18.99 3.13
N ILE A 159 -12.09 -18.73 3.78
CA ILE A 159 -10.83 -18.49 3.09
C ILE A 159 -10.32 -19.72 2.33
N PRO A 160 -10.32 -20.96 2.89
CA PRO A 160 -9.91 -22.13 2.14
C PRO A 160 -10.75 -22.40 0.88
N ILE A 161 -12.08 -22.30 0.97
CA ILE A 161 -12.97 -22.53 -0.17
C ILE A 161 -12.75 -21.50 -1.27
N THR A 162 -12.72 -20.20 -0.92
CA THR A 162 -12.51 -19.14 -1.90
C THR A 162 -11.11 -19.20 -2.52
N ASN A 163 -10.07 -19.54 -1.75
CA ASN A 163 -8.72 -19.77 -2.28
C ASN A 163 -8.69 -20.95 -3.25
N PHE A 164 -9.35 -22.07 -2.91
CA PHE A 164 -9.41 -23.25 -3.78
C PHE A 164 -10.08 -22.91 -5.11
N LEU A 165 -11.27 -22.28 -5.08
CA LEU A 165 -12.00 -21.90 -6.28
C LEU A 165 -11.19 -20.96 -7.18
N LEU A 166 -10.59 -19.92 -6.60
CA LEU A 166 -9.80 -18.94 -7.35
C LEU A 166 -8.52 -19.58 -7.93
N ASN A 167 -7.81 -20.38 -7.15
CA ASN A 167 -6.63 -21.07 -7.62
C ASN A 167 -6.96 -22.05 -8.75
N PHE A 168 -8.10 -22.74 -8.66
CA PHE A 168 -8.57 -23.65 -9.72
C PHE A 168 -8.94 -22.89 -10.99
N ILE A 169 -9.74 -21.82 -10.89
CA ILE A 169 -10.22 -21.05 -12.06
C ILE A 169 -9.05 -20.37 -12.78
N TYR A 170 -8.11 -19.79 -12.03
CA TYR A 170 -7.01 -18.99 -12.59
C TYR A 170 -5.66 -19.72 -12.65
N ASN A 171 -5.64 -21.04 -12.40
CA ASN A 171 -4.42 -21.85 -12.32
C ASN A 171 -3.31 -21.17 -11.49
N SER A 172 -3.69 -20.68 -10.30
CA SER A 172 -2.82 -19.90 -9.41
C SER A 172 -2.56 -20.67 -8.09
N HIS A 173 -1.62 -20.16 -7.26
CA HIS A 173 -1.20 -20.80 -6.01
C HIS A 173 -1.22 -19.84 -4.83
N PHE A 174 -2.25 -18.99 -4.73
CA PHE A 174 -2.41 -18.08 -3.61
C PHE A 174 -2.84 -18.80 -2.33
N SER A 175 -2.22 -18.44 -1.21
CA SER A 175 -2.56 -19.01 0.10
C SER A 175 -3.58 -18.17 0.88
N ASP A 176 -3.77 -16.90 0.53
CA ASP A 176 -4.74 -15.97 1.16
C ASP A 176 -5.10 -14.84 0.21
N ILE A 177 -6.13 -15.04 -0.62
CA ILE A 177 -6.61 -14.06 -1.60
C ILE A 177 -7.24 -12.82 -0.95
N HIS A 178 -7.61 -12.90 0.33
CA HIS A 178 -8.23 -11.80 1.07
C HIS A 178 -7.20 -10.94 1.83
N CYS A 179 -5.89 -11.23 1.70
CA CYS A 179 -4.88 -10.39 2.33
C CYS A 179 -4.85 -9.00 1.66
N GLY A 180 -4.99 -7.93 2.45
CA GLY A 180 -4.92 -6.54 1.96
C GLY A 180 -3.51 -6.15 1.56
N MET A 181 -2.47 -6.71 2.20
CA MET A 181 -1.09 -6.39 1.84
C MET A 181 -0.66 -7.11 0.57
N ARG A 182 -0.33 -6.35 -0.47
CA ARG A 182 -0.01 -6.85 -1.81
C ARG A 182 1.23 -6.15 -2.35
N GLY A 183 2.00 -6.87 -3.17
CA GLY A 183 3.08 -6.31 -3.96
C GLY A 183 2.74 -6.41 -5.45
N VAL A 184 2.99 -5.37 -6.22
CA VAL A 184 2.79 -5.37 -7.67
C VAL A 184 3.83 -4.50 -8.35
N THR A 185 4.30 -4.87 -9.54
CA THR A 185 5.15 -3.96 -10.33
C THR A 185 4.29 -2.83 -10.91
N LEU A 186 4.84 -1.62 -11.03
CA LEU A 186 4.10 -0.50 -11.60
C LEU A 186 3.63 -0.80 -13.03
N ALA A 187 4.42 -1.56 -13.81
CA ALA A 187 4.05 -1.97 -15.15
C ALA A 187 2.82 -2.88 -15.15
N ALA A 188 2.78 -3.90 -14.28
CA ALA A 188 1.61 -4.77 -14.15
C ALA A 188 0.40 -4.00 -13.61
N PHE A 189 0.61 -3.11 -12.62
CA PHE A 189 -0.47 -2.29 -12.06
C PHE A 189 -1.13 -1.38 -13.12
N LYS A 190 -0.34 -0.75 -14.00
CA LYS A 190 -0.86 0.06 -15.11
C LYS A 190 -1.61 -0.75 -16.16
N LYS A 191 -1.31 -2.05 -16.34
CA LYS A 191 -2.04 -2.93 -17.27
C LYS A 191 -3.40 -3.38 -16.75
N MET A 192 -3.62 -3.30 -15.44
CA MET A 192 -4.91 -3.67 -14.80
C MET A 192 -5.94 -2.54 -14.82
N ASN A 193 -5.59 -1.36 -15.34
CA ASN A 193 -6.41 -0.14 -15.37
C ASN A 193 -6.88 0.20 -16.79
#